data_4dc8c72f29c785200386db6c7ff31362
#
_entry.id   4dc8c72f29c785200386db6c7ff31362
#
_cell.length_a   1.000
_cell.length_b   1.000
_cell.length_c   1.000
_cell.angle_alpha   90.00
_cell.angle_beta   90.00
_cell.angle_gamma   90.00
#
_symmetry.space_group_name_H-M   'P 1'
#
loop_
_entity.id
_entity.type
_entity.pdbx_description
1 polymer ?
#
loop_
_entity_poly.entity_id
_entity_poly.type
_entity_poly.pdbx_seq_one_letter_code
_entity_poly.pdbx_strand_id
1 'polypeptide(L)'
;TIYQLGVIVEPMHYYGDASLYDYDNNQFGFTKGDLSAIREKTTAPLGAGPYVFKSYENKTVYLEANESYYKGTPATKELQFKETAEADKLPGVVQGTVDISDPSISKEVMAQICSENSNGEVSGDVLTTALYDNNGYGYIGINSQNVKVGDDPSSEQSKDLRKAIATVISVYRDMVIDSYYGEAAAVINYPISNTSWAAPQKSDADYEVAFSKDVDGNPIYTDGMSDDEKYAAALDAALGFFEAAGYTVEDGKLTAAPAGAKLSYEVMIGGGGKGDHPSFGILTAASEAL
;
A
#
# COMPACT_ATOMS: atom_id res chain seq x y z
N THR A 1 11.41 -3.11 15.29
CA THR A 1 12.66 -3.88 15.53
C THR A 1 12.48 -5.36 15.22
N ILE A 2 11.37 -6.00 15.62
CA ILE A 2 11.13 -7.44 15.37
C ILE A 2 11.02 -7.76 13.87
N TYR A 3 10.50 -6.86 13.07
CA TYR A 3 10.42 -7.01 11.62
C TYR A 3 11.78 -6.99 10.92
N GLN A 4 12.79 -6.41 11.54
CA GLN A 4 14.17 -6.39 11.04
C GLN A 4 14.90 -7.72 11.29
N LEU A 5 14.31 -8.63 12.07
CA LEU A 5 14.84 -9.97 12.31
C LEU A 5 14.36 -11.00 11.27
N GLY A 6 13.51 -10.61 10.33
CA GLY A 6 13.11 -11.41 9.17
C GLY A 6 14.25 -11.50 8.14
N VAL A 7 15.38 -12.07 8.52
CA VAL A 7 16.55 -12.24 7.66
C VAL A 7 16.39 -13.53 6.86
N ILE A 8 16.50 -13.43 5.54
CA ILE A 8 16.53 -14.60 4.66
C ILE A 8 17.88 -15.31 4.85
N VAL A 9 17.85 -16.63 5.05
CA VAL A 9 19.07 -17.45 5.15
C VAL A 9 19.49 -17.89 3.76
N GLU A 10 20.63 -17.38 3.32
CA GLU A 10 21.20 -17.66 2.00
C GLU A 10 22.60 -18.27 2.13
N PRO A 11 22.96 -19.27 1.27
CA PRO A 11 24.28 -19.89 1.34
C PRO A 11 25.36 -18.99 0.75
N MET A 12 26.32 -18.59 1.59
CA MET A 12 27.42 -17.71 1.19
C MET A 12 28.26 -18.29 0.03
N HIS A 13 28.47 -19.60 0.00
CA HIS A 13 29.24 -20.27 -1.07
C HIS A 13 28.58 -20.16 -2.45
N TYR A 14 27.28 -19.86 -2.50
CA TYR A 14 26.55 -19.67 -3.75
C TYR A 14 26.44 -18.18 -4.14
N TYR A 15 26.08 -17.33 -3.19
CA TYR A 15 25.85 -15.90 -3.44
C TYR A 15 27.09 -15.03 -3.29
N GLY A 16 28.10 -15.50 -2.55
CA GLY A 16 29.35 -14.80 -2.30
C GLY A 16 30.57 -15.53 -2.84
N ASP A 17 31.73 -14.87 -2.73
CA ASP A 17 33.05 -15.44 -2.96
C ASP A 17 33.75 -15.63 -1.61
N ALA A 18 34.04 -16.90 -1.25
CA ALA A 18 34.68 -17.22 0.01
C ALA A 18 36.10 -16.60 0.16
N SER A 19 36.75 -16.27 -0.94
CA SER A 19 38.06 -15.60 -0.92
C SER A 19 37.99 -14.14 -0.48
N LEU A 20 36.78 -13.54 -0.55
CA LEU A 20 36.48 -12.17 -0.13
C LEU A 20 35.85 -12.12 1.28
N TYR A 21 35.84 -13.26 2.01
CA TYR A 21 35.31 -13.28 3.36
C TYR A 21 36.41 -12.94 4.37
N ASP A 22 36.25 -11.81 5.04
CA ASP A 22 37.11 -11.34 6.14
C ASP A 22 36.25 -10.65 7.18
N TYR A 23 35.91 -11.40 8.24
CA TYR A 23 35.03 -10.94 9.28
C TYR A 23 35.58 -9.72 10.02
N ASP A 24 36.90 -9.71 10.27
CA ASP A 24 37.56 -8.64 11.03
C ASP A 24 37.55 -7.30 10.29
N ASN A 25 37.53 -7.36 8.94
CA ASN A 25 37.43 -6.19 8.07
C ASN A 25 36.02 -5.94 7.51
N ASN A 26 34.98 -6.59 8.08
CA ASN A 26 33.58 -6.48 7.62
C ASN A 26 33.41 -6.81 6.13
N GLN A 27 34.07 -7.82 5.64
CA GLN A 27 33.91 -8.35 4.30
C GLN A 27 33.16 -9.70 4.36
N PHE A 28 32.07 -9.81 3.64
CA PHE A 28 31.13 -10.92 3.72
C PHE A 28 30.91 -11.64 2.39
N GLY A 29 31.97 -11.81 1.61
CA GLY A 29 31.96 -12.56 0.37
C GLY A 29 31.67 -11.74 -0.90
N PHE A 30 31.69 -10.42 -0.82
CA PHE A 30 31.60 -9.49 -1.96
C PHE A 30 32.22 -8.13 -1.61
N THR A 31 32.58 -7.37 -2.66
CA THR A 31 33.08 -6.02 -2.51
C THR A 31 31.98 -5.09 -1.96
N LYS A 32 32.29 -4.31 -0.95
CA LYS A 32 31.32 -3.36 -0.35
C LYS A 32 30.72 -2.45 -1.43
N GLY A 33 29.39 -2.47 -1.52
CA GLY A 33 28.63 -1.66 -2.49
C GLY A 33 28.45 -2.28 -3.87
N ASP A 34 29.12 -3.40 -4.15
CA ASP A 34 28.94 -4.17 -5.39
C ASP A 34 28.10 -5.42 -5.15
N LEU A 35 26.87 -5.43 -5.65
CA LEU A 35 25.92 -6.55 -5.55
C LEU A 35 25.72 -7.25 -6.91
N SER A 36 26.58 -7.03 -7.90
CA SER A 36 26.44 -7.59 -9.26
C SER A 36 26.39 -9.12 -9.22
N ALA A 37 27.31 -9.77 -8.50
CA ALA A 37 27.36 -11.23 -8.37
C ALA A 37 26.08 -11.82 -7.74
N ILE A 38 25.45 -11.12 -6.79
CA ILE A 38 24.17 -11.53 -6.19
C ILE A 38 23.04 -11.39 -7.20
N ARG A 39 23.00 -10.28 -7.94
CA ARG A 39 21.97 -10.02 -8.95
C ARG A 39 21.96 -11.05 -10.08
N GLU A 40 23.11 -11.56 -10.46
CA GLU A 40 23.22 -12.64 -11.46
C GLU A 40 22.60 -13.95 -10.98
N LYS A 41 22.51 -14.16 -9.66
CA LYS A 41 21.95 -15.39 -9.07
C LYS A 41 20.42 -15.33 -8.89
N THR A 42 19.78 -14.20 -9.09
CA THR A 42 18.32 -14.04 -8.91
C THR A 42 17.49 -14.88 -9.88
N THR A 43 18.08 -15.29 -11.03
CA THR A 43 17.43 -16.16 -12.02
C THR A 43 17.48 -17.65 -11.66
N ALA A 44 18.31 -18.03 -10.68
CA ALA A 44 18.43 -19.39 -10.19
C ALA A 44 18.67 -19.37 -8.68
N PRO A 45 17.68 -18.98 -7.87
CA PRO A 45 17.85 -18.78 -6.43
C PRO A 45 18.12 -20.11 -5.72
N LEU A 46 19.01 -20.08 -4.72
CA LEU A 46 19.31 -21.19 -3.84
C LEU A 46 19.04 -20.79 -2.39
N GLY A 47 18.23 -21.57 -1.69
CA GLY A 47 17.86 -21.30 -0.30
C GLY A 47 17.82 -22.57 0.54
N ALA A 48 17.49 -22.41 1.83
CA ALA A 48 17.33 -23.49 2.80
C ALA A 48 15.85 -23.83 3.09
N GLY A 49 14.95 -23.38 2.23
CA GLY A 49 13.50 -23.53 2.39
C GLY A 49 12.96 -24.92 2.08
N PRO A 50 11.64 -25.13 2.22
CA PRO A 50 10.98 -26.40 1.97
C PRO A 50 10.94 -26.81 0.49
N TYR A 51 11.19 -25.89 -0.43
CA TYR A 51 11.18 -26.13 -1.86
C TYR A 51 12.45 -25.63 -2.53
N VAL A 52 12.85 -26.30 -3.61
CA VAL A 52 13.97 -25.97 -4.48
C VAL A 52 13.44 -25.40 -5.79
N PHE A 53 14.02 -24.30 -6.24
CA PHE A 53 13.71 -23.71 -7.55
C PHE A 53 14.18 -24.63 -8.67
N LYS A 54 13.32 -24.84 -9.68
CA LYS A 54 13.61 -25.67 -10.86
C LYS A 54 13.73 -24.81 -12.12
N SER A 55 12.68 -24.05 -12.45
CA SER A 55 12.67 -23.16 -13.62
C SER A 55 11.64 -22.04 -13.47
N TYR A 56 11.78 -21.04 -14.35
CA TYR A 56 10.78 -20.02 -14.60
C TYR A 56 10.48 -19.99 -16.09
N GLU A 57 9.27 -20.36 -16.45
CA GLU A 57 8.84 -20.46 -17.85
C GLU A 57 7.39 -19.98 -17.98
N ASN A 58 7.09 -19.22 -19.03
CA ASN A 58 5.73 -18.77 -19.31
C ASN A 58 5.03 -18.12 -18.11
N LYS A 59 5.74 -17.24 -17.39
CA LYS A 59 5.24 -16.56 -16.17
C LYS A 59 4.87 -17.53 -15.03
N THR A 60 5.47 -18.70 -14.99
CA THR A 60 5.27 -19.70 -13.95
C THR A 60 6.61 -20.08 -13.35
N VAL A 61 6.69 -20.01 -12.01
CA VAL A 61 7.82 -20.54 -11.23
C VAL A 61 7.51 -21.98 -10.87
N TYR A 62 8.41 -22.88 -11.20
CA TYR A 62 8.33 -24.31 -10.88
C TYR A 62 9.27 -24.62 -9.72
N LEU A 63 8.73 -25.25 -8.69
CA LEU A 63 9.44 -25.66 -7.49
C LEU A 63 9.24 -27.14 -7.22
N GLU A 64 10.24 -27.78 -6.61
CA GLU A 64 10.22 -29.17 -6.18
C GLU A 64 10.51 -29.27 -4.68
N ALA A 65 9.89 -30.24 -3.99
CA ALA A 65 10.09 -30.43 -2.56
C ALA A 65 11.57 -30.66 -2.23
N ASN A 66 12.09 -29.95 -1.23
CA ASN A 66 13.42 -30.15 -0.69
C ASN A 66 13.42 -31.35 0.27
N GLU A 67 13.96 -32.48 -0.16
CA GLU A 67 14.03 -33.71 0.66
C GLU A 67 14.91 -33.53 1.91
N SER A 68 15.84 -32.57 1.87
CA SER A 68 16.75 -32.27 2.98
C SER A 68 16.24 -31.12 3.88
N TYR A 69 14.98 -30.72 3.73
CA TYR A 69 14.44 -29.64 4.55
C TYR A 69 14.41 -30.03 6.04
N TYR A 70 14.95 -29.16 6.91
CA TYR A 70 15.17 -29.46 8.34
C TYR A 70 13.89 -29.75 9.15
N LYS A 71 12.71 -29.37 8.67
CA LYS A 71 11.41 -29.73 9.26
C LYS A 71 10.75 -30.95 8.61
N GLY A 72 11.47 -31.66 7.74
CA GLY A 72 10.97 -32.80 6.98
C GLY A 72 10.50 -32.43 5.58
N THR A 73 10.49 -33.42 4.70
CA THR A 73 10.08 -33.25 3.31
C THR A 73 8.62 -32.82 3.20
N PRO A 74 8.28 -31.77 2.44
CA PRO A 74 6.90 -31.38 2.19
C PRO A 74 6.06 -32.52 1.59
N ALA A 75 4.78 -32.58 1.97
CA ALA A 75 3.85 -33.57 1.41
C ALA A 75 3.57 -33.32 -0.07
N THR A 76 3.39 -32.04 -0.46
CA THR A 76 3.25 -31.62 -1.85
C THR A 76 4.63 -31.67 -2.52
N LYS A 77 4.79 -32.48 -3.55
CA LYS A 77 6.08 -32.71 -4.19
C LYS A 77 6.47 -31.62 -5.19
N GLU A 78 5.51 -31.12 -5.90
CA GLU A 78 5.67 -30.08 -6.93
C GLU A 78 4.77 -28.90 -6.60
N LEU A 79 5.28 -27.69 -6.78
CA LEU A 79 4.56 -26.45 -6.53
C LEU A 79 4.81 -25.49 -7.69
N GLN A 80 3.76 -24.85 -8.16
CA GLN A 80 3.80 -23.90 -9.25
C GLN A 80 3.21 -22.55 -8.78
N PHE A 81 3.96 -21.45 -8.96
CA PHE A 81 3.45 -20.09 -8.79
C PHE A 81 3.25 -19.46 -10.16
N LYS A 82 2.02 -19.26 -10.54
CA LYS A 82 1.64 -18.71 -11.84
C LYS A 82 1.23 -17.24 -11.68
N GLU A 83 1.87 -16.34 -12.44
CA GLU A 83 1.41 -14.97 -12.57
C GLU A 83 0.03 -14.95 -13.23
N THR A 84 -0.95 -14.36 -12.54
CA THR A 84 -2.34 -14.34 -12.97
C THR A 84 -2.88 -12.91 -12.82
N ALA A 85 -3.65 -12.44 -13.81
CA ALA A 85 -4.34 -11.17 -13.70
C ALA A 85 -5.37 -11.21 -12.56
N GLU A 86 -5.61 -10.08 -11.90
CA GLU A 86 -6.52 -10.01 -10.76
C GLU A 86 -7.92 -10.56 -11.10
N ALA A 87 -8.44 -10.20 -12.27
CA ALA A 87 -9.75 -10.65 -12.73
C ALA A 87 -9.86 -12.17 -12.96
N ASP A 88 -8.74 -12.89 -13.12
CA ASP A 88 -8.69 -14.33 -13.37
C ASP A 88 -8.45 -15.16 -12.11
N LYS A 89 -8.12 -14.53 -10.98
CA LYS A 89 -7.76 -15.22 -9.74
C LYS A 89 -8.92 -16.03 -9.16
N LEU A 90 -10.06 -15.42 -8.93
CA LEU A 90 -11.26 -16.10 -8.41
C LEU A 90 -11.84 -17.12 -9.41
N PRO A 91 -12.05 -16.77 -10.69
CA PRO A 91 -12.49 -17.74 -11.69
C PRO A 91 -11.56 -18.96 -11.81
N GLY A 92 -10.25 -18.77 -11.67
CA GLY A 92 -9.28 -19.84 -11.77
C GLY A 92 -9.46 -20.92 -10.69
N VAL A 93 -9.74 -20.54 -9.45
CA VAL A 93 -10.03 -21.49 -8.36
C VAL A 93 -11.39 -22.14 -8.55
N VAL A 94 -12.42 -21.39 -8.89
CA VAL A 94 -13.78 -21.91 -9.15
C VAL A 94 -13.78 -22.97 -10.25
N GLN A 95 -13.01 -22.76 -11.32
CA GLN A 95 -12.87 -23.69 -12.44
C GLN A 95 -11.87 -24.83 -12.19
N GLY A 96 -11.13 -24.80 -11.07
CA GLY A 96 -10.10 -25.79 -10.76
C GLY A 96 -8.87 -25.73 -11.66
N THR A 97 -8.59 -24.58 -12.29
CA THR A 97 -7.35 -24.38 -13.08
C THR A 97 -6.18 -23.97 -12.22
N VAL A 98 -6.43 -23.53 -10.99
CA VAL A 98 -5.49 -23.35 -9.90
C VAL A 98 -6.09 -23.86 -8.59
N ASP A 99 -5.28 -24.33 -7.68
CA ASP A 99 -5.71 -24.90 -6.40
C ASP A 99 -5.90 -23.81 -5.32
N ILE A 100 -5.11 -22.75 -5.37
CA ILE A 100 -5.10 -21.66 -4.40
C ILE A 100 -4.87 -20.35 -5.14
N SER A 101 -5.59 -19.30 -4.76
CA SER A 101 -5.32 -17.92 -5.22
C SER A 101 -5.52 -16.91 -4.09
N ASP A 102 -5.04 -15.70 -4.29
CA ASP A 102 -5.07 -14.58 -3.36
C ASP A 102 -5.73 -13.34 -4.00
N PRO A 103 -7.02 -13.41 -4.36
CA PRO A 103 -7.70 -12.24 -4.93
C PRO A 103 -7.68 -11.07 -3.95
N SER A 104 -7.55 -9.86 -4.48
CA SER A 104 -7.62 -8.64 -3.70
C SER A 104 -8.98 -8.50 -3.05
N ILE A 105 -9.00 -8.26 -1.74
CA ILE A 105 -10.25 -8.15 -1.00
C ILE A 105 -11.01 -6.88 -1.39
N SER A 106 -12.32 -7.03 -1.64
CA SER A 106 -13.27 -5.94 -1.81
C SER A 106 -14.68 -6.44 -1.45
N LYS A 107 -15.63 -5.53 -1.25
CA LYS A 107 -17.05 -5.92 -1.06
C LYS A 107 -17.56 -6.78 -2.23
N GLU A 108 -17.18 -6.44 -3.45
CA GLU A 108 -17.59 -7.15 -4.66
C GLU A 108 -17.00 -8.57 -4.71
N VAL A 109 -15.70 -8.72 -4.50
CA VAL A 109 -15.03 -10.03 -4.48
C VAL A 109 -15.59 -10.91 -3.36
N MET A 110 -15.85 -10.37 -2.18
CA MET A 110 -16.48 -11.11 -1.08
C MET A 110 -17.89 -11.58 -1.44
N ALA A 111 -18.70 -10.73 -2.09
CA ALA A 111 -20.03 -11.11 -2.55
C ALA A 111 -19.96 -12.21 -3.63
N GLN A 112 -19.00 -12.13 -4.56
CA GLN A 112 -18.77 -13.17 -5.57
C GLN A 112 -18.39 -14.50 -4.92
N ILE A 113 -17.45 -14.52 -3.96
CA ILE A 113 -17.07 -15.73 -3.22
C ILE A 113 -18.28 -16.36 -2.53
N CYS A 114 -19.08 -15.55 -1.83
CA CYS A 114 -20.31 -16.03 -1.18
C CYS A 114 -21.31 -16.62 -2.19
N SER A 115 -21.41 -16.07 -3.38
CA SER A 115 -22.34 -16.54 -4.42
C SER A 115 -21.94 -17.86 -5.04
N GLU A 116 -20.65 -18.23 -5.01
CA GLU A 116 -20.17 -19.53 -5.52
C GLU A 116 -20.52 -20.70 -4.58
N ASN A 117 -20.63 -20.46 -3.28
CA ASN A 117 -20.95 -21.45 -2.29
C ASN A 117 -22.47 -21.60 -2.08
N SER A 118 -22.98 -22.83 -2.04
CA SER A 118 -24.42 -23.07 -1.90
C SER A 118 -25.03 -22.58 -0.57
N ASN A 119 -24.19 -22.39 0.46
CA ASN A 119 -24.58 -21.82 1.75
C ASN A 119 -24.57 -20.29 1.79
N GLY A 120 -24.07 -19.62 0.75
CA GLY A 120 -23.95 -18.16 0.70
C GLY A 120 -22.86 -17.57 1.60
N GLU A 121 -21.95 -18.39 2.10
CA GLU A 121 -20.88 -17.98 3.02
C GLU A 121 -19.53 -17.95 2.30
N VAL A 122 -18.52 -17.30 2.92
CA VAL A 122 -17.16 -17.19 2.36
C VAL A 122 -16.44 -18.55 2.28
N SER A 123 -16.90 -19.55 3.01
CA SER A 123 -16.39 -20.92 2.94
C SER A 123 -17.55 -21.91 2.85
N GLY A 124 -17.49 -22.80 1.87
CA GLY A 124 -18.56 -23.77 1.60
C GLY A 124 -18.11 -24.95 0.78
N ASP A 125 -19.00 -25.41 -0.08
CA ASP A 125 -18.83 -26.61 -0.89
C ASP A 125 -18.00 -26.42 -2.16
N VAL A 126 -17.88 -25.19 -2.66
CA VAL A 126 -17.08 -24.85 -3.85
C VAL A 126 -15.76 -24.20 -3.45
N LEU A 127 -15.81 -23.22 -2.57
CA LEU A 127 -14.65 -22.45 -2.12
C LEU A 127 -14.46 -22.58 -0.61
N THR A 128 -13.21 -22.73 -0.18
CA THR A 128 -12.81 -22.57 1.22
C THR A 128 -11.91 -21.32 1.29
N THR A 129 -12.36 -20.32 2.03
CA THR A 129 -11.66 -19.02 2.14
C THR A 129 -11.13 -18.82 3.56
N ALA A 130 -9.86 -18.48 3.68
CA ALA A 130 -9.26 -18.03 4.93
C ALA A 130 -9.03 -16.52 4.88
N LEU A 131 -9.56 -15.81 5.85
CA LEU A 131 -9.31 -14.39 6.07
C LEU A 131 -8.31 -14.24 7.21
N TYR A 132 -7.35 -13.33 7.05
CA TYR A 132 -6.37 -13.01 8.08
C TYR A 132 -6.01 -11.53 8.02
N ASP A 133 -5.69 -10.97 9.18
CA ASP A 133 -5.29 -9.58 9.28
C ASP A 133 -3.98 -9.31 8.57
N ASN A 134 -3.96 -8.28 7.74
CA ASN A 134 -2.73 -7.79 7.13
C ASN A 134 -2.12 -6.70 8.03
N ASN A 135 -0.90 -6.92 8.51
CA ASN A 135 -0.15 -5.93 9.28
C ASN A 135 0.56 -4.90 8.37
N GLY A 136 -0.09 -4.54 7.28
CA GLY A 136 0.35 -3.54 6.32
C GLY A 136 -0.59 -2.34 6.28
N TYR A 137 -0.20 -1.32 5.52
CA TYR A 137 -1.06 -0.20 5.17
C TYR A 137 -0.70 0.36 3.81
N GLY A 138 -1.71 0.91 3.11
CA GLY A 138 -1.51 1.72 1.91
C GLY A 138 -1.39 3.20 2.26
N TYR A 139 -0.74 3.97 1.40
CA TYR A 139 -0.61 5.42 1.59
C TYR A 139 -0.62 6.18 0.27
N ILE A 140 -1.00 7.45 0.34
CA ILE A 140 -0.83 8.43 -0.74
C ILE A 140 0.30 9.37 -0.30
N GLY A 141 1.39 9.41 -1.06
CA GLY A 141 2.56 10.23 -0.76
C GLY A 141 2.55 11.55 -1.53
N ILE A 142 2.80 12.67 -0.85
CA ILE A 142 3.01 13.97 -1.48
C ILE A 142 4.52 14.26 -1.53
N ASN A 143 5.07 14.42 -2.73
CA ASN A 143 6.49 14.73 -2.90
C ASN A 143 6.78 16.18 -2.51
N SER A 144 7.39 16.37 -1.35
CA SER A 144 7.71 17.70 -0.80
C SER A 144 8.70 18.50 -1.65
N GLN A 145 9.51 17.86 -2.49
CA GLN A 145 10.41 18.57 -3.41
C GLN A 145 9.70 19.18 -4.61
N ASN A 146 8.57 18.61 -4.99
CA ASN A 146 7.77 19.07 -6.13
C ASN A 146 6.56 19.90 -5.71
N VAL A 147 5.99 19.62 -4.51
CA VAL A 147 4.81 20.31 -3.96
C VAL A 147 5.30 21.25 -2.84
N LYS A 148 5.71 22.44 -3.25
CA LYS A 148 6.26 23.48 -2.37
C LYS A 148 6.03 24.88 -2.91
N VAL A 149 6.21 25.87 -2.06
CA VAL A 149 6.25 27.30 -2.37
C VAL A 149 7.70 27.79 -2.28
N GLY A 150 8.18 28.49 -3.31
CA GLY A 150 9.58 28.91 -3.37
C GLY A 150 10.56 27.74 -3.42
N ASP A 151 11.72 27.90 -2.81
CA ASP A 151 12.81 26.91 -2.85
C ASP A 151 12.86 26.02 -1.59
N ASP A 152 12.20 26.42 -0.49
CA ASP A 152 12.24 25.68 0.79
C ASP A 152 11.00 24.80 0.97
N PRO A 153 11.14 23.46 0.86
CA PRO A 153 10.04 22.54 1.11
C PRO A 153 9.62 22.47 2.59
N SER A 154 10.42 23.03 3.51
CA SER A 154 10.18 23.04 4.96
C SER A 154 9.51 24.31 5.44
N SER A 155 9.34 25.33 4.58
CA SER A 155 8.64 26.57 4.92
C SER A 155 7.17 26.30 5.32
N GLU A 156 6.59 27.16 6.15
CA GLU A 156 5.17 27.03 6.54
C GLU A 156 4.26 27.11 5.30
N GLN A 157 4.52 28.02 4.37
CA GLN A 157 3.78 28.09 3.11
C GLN A 157 3.82 26.78 2.32
N SER A 158 4.97 26.13 2.23
CA SER A 158 5.12 24.81 1.58
C SER A 158 4.38 23.71 2.32
N LYS A 159 4.33 23.77 3.65
CA LYS A 159 3.55 22.83 4.47
C LYS A 159 2.05 23.05 4.29
N ASP A 160 1.60 24.31 4.27
CA ASP A 160 0.20 24.65 4.12
C ASP A 160 -0.32 24.28 2.74
N LEU A 161 0.46 24.45 1.67
CA LEU A 161 0.14 23.91 0.35
C LEU A 161 -0.12 22.39 0.39
N ARG A 162 0.75 21.64 1.05
CA ARG A 162 0.57 20.19 1.17
C ARG A 162 -0.59 19.80 2.07
N LYS A 163 -0.86 20.57 3.15
CA LYS A 163 -2.04 20.36 4.01
C LYS A 163 -3.33 20.62 3.24
N ALA A 164 -3.39 21.68 2.42
CA ALA A 164 -4.54 21.95 1.58
C ALA A 164 -4.91 20.72 0.71
N ILE A 165 -3.94 20.22 -0.05
CA ILE A 165 -4.13 19.05 -0.90
C ILE A 165 -4.49 17.79 -0.06
N ALA A 166 -3.79 17.58 1.06
CA ALA A 166 -4.02 16.43 1.92
C ALA A 166 -5.38 16.45 2.61
N THR A 167 -5.91 17.61 2.96
CA THR A 167 -7.26 17.78 3.55
C THR A 167 -8.34 17.33 2.58
N VAL A 168 -8.25 17.73 1.30
CA VAL A 168 -9.18 17.28 0.26
C VAL A 168 -9.04 15.76 0.03
N ILE A 169 -7.82 15.25 -0.16
CA ILE A 169 -7.60 13.80 -0.33
C ILE A 169 -8.16 13.02 0.85
N SER A 170 -8.01 13.53 2.08
CA SER A 170 -8.43 12.86 3.31
C SER A 170 -9.94 12.62 3.37
N VAL A 171 -10.76 13.62 3.05
CA VAL A 171 -12.22 13.49 3.11
C VAL A 171 -12.75 12.50 2.07
N TYR A 172 -12.15 12.48 0.86
CA TYR A 172 -12.54 11.51 -0.16
C TYR A 172 -12.01 10.11 0.14
N ARG A 173 -10.82 9.99 0.77
CA ARG A 173 -10.26 8.72 1.22
C ARG A 173 -11.22 7.97 2.13
N ASP A 174 -11.76 8.63 3.14
CA ASP A 174 -12.60 8.00 4.15
C ASP A 174 -13.82 7.33 3.50
N MET A 175 -14.46 7.99 2.55
CA MET A 175 -15.63 7.45 1.85
C MET A 175 -15.30 6.34 0.86
N VAL A 176 -14.25 6.52 0.04
CA VAL A 176 -13.88 5.52 -0.96
C VAL A 176 -13.43 4.22 -0.29
N ILE A 177 -12.67 4.30 0.80
CA ILE A 177 -12.21 3.11 1.53
C ILE A 177 -13.40 2.33 2.10
N ASP A 178 -14.37 2.99 2.72
CA ASP A 178 -15.58 2.32 3.21
C ASP A 178 -16.43 1.73 2.07
N SER A 179 -16.60 2.48 1.00
CA SER A 179 -17.35 2.01 -0.19
C SER A 179 -16.71 0.78 -0.82
N TYR A 180 -15.37 0.74 -0.93
CA TYR A 180 -14.63 -0.32 -1.60
C TYR A 180 -14.44 -1.56 -0.73
N TYR A 181 -13.97 -1.39 0.51
CA TYR A 181 -13.60 -2.49 1.39
C TYR A 181 -14.66 -2.82 2.45
N GLY A 182 -15.50 -1.87 2.85
CA GLY A 182 -16.39 -2.02 4.01
C GLY A 182 -15.58 -2.28 5.27
N GLU A 183 -15.97 -3.34 5.99
CA GLU A 183 -15.30 -3.75 7.25
C GLU A 183 -13.93 -4.42 7.03
N ALA A 184 -13.56 -4.74 5.78
CA ALA A 184 -12.30 -5.43 5.49
C ALA A 184 -11.07 -4.51 5.55
N ALA A 185 -11.26 -3.18 5.58
CA ALA A 185 -10.18 -2.23 5.78
C ALA A 185 -10.64 -1.04 6.61
N ALA A 186 -9.72 -0.37 7.27
CA ALA A 186 -9.98 0.83 8.05
C ALA A 186 -9.00 1.94 7.66
N VAL A 187 -9.49 3.18 7.67
CA VAL A 187 -8.63 4.36 7.56
C VAL A 187 -7.82 4.50 8.84
N ILE A 188 -6.51 4.69 8.67
CA ILE A 188 -5.57 4.96 9.75
C ILE A 188 -5.11 6.42 9.71
N ASN A 189 -4.80 6.99 10.88
CA ASN A 189 -4.34 8.37 11.02
C ASN A 189 -2.84 8.49 11.35
N TYR A 190 -2.16 7.36 11.50
CA TYR A 190 -0.72 7.26 11.76
C TYR A 190 -0.10 6.27 10.79
N PRO A 191 1.18 6.42 10.41
CA PRO A 191 1.84 5.55 9.42
C PRO A 191 2.25 4.19 10.01
N ILE A 192 1.28 3.51 10.60
CA ILE A 192 1.41 2.16 11.19
C ILE A 192 0.06 1.45 11.08
N SER A 193 0.05 0.15 10.75
CA SER A 193 -1.17 -0.62 10.70
C SER A 193 -1.89 -0.61 12.05
N ASN A 194 -3.21 -0.43 12.04
CA ASN A 194 -4.05 -0.48 13.23
C ASN A 194 -4.10 -1.87 13.90
N THR A 195 -3.66 -2.92 13.20
CA THR A 195 -3.49 -4.27 13.77
C THR A 195 -2.22 -4.41 14.59
N SER A 196 -1.30 -3.44 14.52
CA SER A 196 -0.09 -3.42 15.33
C SER A 196 -0.40 -3.02 16.78
N TRP A 197 0.17 -3.75 17.73
CA TRP A 197 0.07 -3.41 19.15
C TRP A 197 0.66 -2.02 19.50
N ALA A 198 1.55 -1.50 18.66
CA ALA A 198 2.20 -0.19 18.84
C ALA A 198 1.43 0.95 18.16
N ALA A 199 0.31 0.67 17.47
CA ALA A 199 -0.47 1.70 16.81
C ALA A 199 -1.25 2.52 17.84
N PRO A 200 -1.24 3.88 17.71
CA PRO A 200 -2.12 4.73 18.51
C PRO A 200 -3.59 4.33 18.35
N GLN A 201 -4.30 4.29 19.46
CA GLN A 201 -5.70 3.88 19.51
C GLN A 201 -6.61 5.10 19.67
N LYS A 202 -7.83 5.03 19.14
CA LYS A 202 -8.83 6.10 19.30
C LYS A 202 -9.16 6.42 20.77
N SER A 203 -8.88 5.49 21.68
CA SER A 203 -9.04 5.68 23.13
C SER A 203 -7.89 6.43 23.80
N ASP A 204 -6.77 6.63 23.11
CA ASP A 204 -5.62 7.32 23.68
C ASP A 204 -5.91 8.82 23.79
N ALA A 205 -5.51 9.44 24.90
CA ALA A 205 -5.86 10.83 25.18
C ALA A 205 -5.23 11.86 24.22
N ASP A 206 -4.14 11.47 23.55
CA ASP A 206 -3.42 12.25 22.55
C ASP A 206 -3.68 11.80 21.11
N TYR A 207 -4.71 10.95 20.89
CA TYR A 207 -5.08 10.52 19.55
C TYR A 207 -5.64 11.69 18.73
N GLU A 208 -5.05 11.93 17.59
CA GLU A 208 -5.51 12.93 16.64
C GLU A 208 -5.93 12.31 15.31
N VAL A 209 -7.05 12.78 14.76
CA VAL A 209 -7.47 12.47 13.40
C VAL A 209 -6.67 13.36 12.46
N ALA A 210 -5.96 12.76 11.51
CA ALA A 210 -5.14 13.50 10.55
C ALA A 210 -6.03 14.38 9.64
N PHE A 211 -5.55 15.59 9.35
CA PHE A 211 -6.22 16.56 8.46
C PHE A 211 -7.66 16.93 8.87
N SER A 212 -7.92 16.95 10.17
CA SER A 212 -9.23 17.29 10.75
C SER A 212 -9.31 18.72 11.31
N LYS A 213 -8.25 19.52 11.17
CA LYS A 213 -8.17 20.89 11.65
C LYS A 213 -7.91 21.85 10.49
N ASP A 214 -8.53 23.04 10.52
CA ASP A 214 -8.28 24.13 9.59
C ASP A 214 -6.94 24.82 9.84
N VAL A 215 -6.65 25.89 9.10
CA VAL A 215 -5.41 26.66 9.19
C VAL A 215 -5.22 27.33 10.56
N ASP A 216 -6.29 27.63 11.26
CA ASP A 216 -6.31 28.24 12.59
C ASP A 216 -6.30 27.20 13.73
N GLY A 217 -6.33 25.91 13.37
CA GLY A 217 -6.34 24.80 14.32
C GLY A 217 -7.73 24.42 14.85
N ASN A 218 -8.82 24.96 14.28
CA ASN A 218 -10.16 24.59 14.67
C ASN A 218 -10.58 23.28 14.00
N PRO A 219 -11.46 22.47 14.63
CA PRO A 219 -12.00 21.27 14.00
C PRO A 219 -12.78 21.61 12.71
N ILE A 220 -12.46 20.90 11.62
CA ILE A 220 -13.18 21.00 10.33
C ILE A 220 -14.52 20.28 10.44
N TYR A 221 -14.56 19.15 11.14
CA TYR A 221 -15.72 18.29 11.22
C TYR A 221 -16.37 18.35 12.60
N THR A 222 -17.69 18.28 12.62
CA THR A 222 -18.50 18.19 13.85
C THR A 222 -19.39 16.95 13.80
N ASP A 223 -19.85 16.51 14.95
CA ASP A 223 -20.75 15.36 15.04
C ASP A 223 -22.04 15.60 14.28
N GLY A 224 -22.48 14.60 13.53
CA GLY A 224 -23.72 14.63 12.78
C GLY A 224 -23.67 15.28 11.39
N MET A 225 -22.51 15.76 10.94
CA MET A 225 -22.36 16.20 9.55
C MET A 225 -22.64 15.06 8.56
N SER A 226 -23.44 15.35 7.56
CA SER A 226 -23.59 14.52 6.36
C SER A 226 -22.28 14.52 5.54
N ASP A 227 -22.18 13.60 4.60
CA ASP A 227 -20.99 13.50 3.77
C ASP A 227 -20.81 14.73 2.88
N ASP A 228 -21.89 15.30 2.32
CA ASP A 228 -21.85 16.54 1.55
C ASP A 228 -21.37 17.72 2.41
N GLU A 229 -21.80 17.79 3.66
CA GLU A 229 -21.34 18.83 4.61
C GLU A 229 -19.86 18.67 4.94
N LYS A 230 -19.38 17.42 5.10
CA LYS A 230 -17.94 17.16 5.30
C LYS A 230 -17.10 17.54 4.09
N TYR A 231 -17.58 17.26 2.86
CA TYR A 231 -16.90 17.70 1.64
C TYR A 231 -16.78 19.19 1.57
N ALA A 232 -17.90 19.90 1.76
CA ALA A 232 -17.93 21.37 1.73
C ALA A 232 -16.98 21.96 2.79
N ALA A 233 -16.99 21.44 4.02
CA ALA A 233 -16.11 21.89 5.08
C ALA A 233 -14.62 21.61 4.79
N ALA A 234 -14.29 20.46 4.19
CA ALA A 234 -12.92 20.14 3.80
C ALA A 234 -12.41 21.05 2.69
N LEU A 235 -13.25 21.38 1.70
CA LEU A 235 -12.89 22.30 0.61
C LEU A 235 -12.69 23.72 1.14
N ASP A 236 -13.55 24.20 2.03
CA ASP A 236 -13.42 25.50 2.67
C ASP A 236 -12.12 25.60 3.49
N ALA A 237 -11.82 24.59 4.31
CA ALA A 237 -10.57 24.51 5.05
C ALA A 237 -9.34 24.44 4.14
N ALA A 238 -9.43 23.72 3.01
CA ALA A 238 -8.36 23.66 2.04
C ALA A 238 -8.09 25.02 1.38
N LEU A 239 -9.13 25.81 1.07
CA LEU A 239 -8.97 27.19 0.58
C LEU A 239 -8.21 28.05 1.58
N GLY A 240 -8.51 27.96 2.88
CA GLY A 240 -7.77 28.67 3.92
C GLY A 240 -6.29 28.29 3.96
N PHE A 241 -5.94 27.01 3.80
CA PHE A 241 -4.56 26.57 3.68
C PHE A 241 -3.89 27.04 2.38
N PHE A 242 -4.60 27.10 1.25
CA PHE A 242 -4.06 27.65 0.01
C PHE A 242 -3.79 29.16 0.14
N GLU A 243 -4.67 29.94 0.78
CA GLU A 243 -4.43 31.35 1.07
C GLU A 243 -3.20 31.53 1.96
N ALA A 244 -3.06 30.74 3.04
CA ALA A 244 -1.88 30.75 3.90
C ALA A 244 -0.58 30.36 3.16
N ALA A 245 -0.69 29.49 2.15
CA ALA A 245 0.40 29.16 1.25
C ALA A 245 0.73 30.28 0.25
N GLY A 246 -0.09 31.32 0.15
CA GLY A 246 0.12 32.48 -0.72
C GLY A 246 -0.58 32.39 -2.07
N TYR A 247 -1.53 31.46 -2.26
CA TYR A 247 -2.38 31.43 -3.44
C TYR A 247 -3.41 32.57 -3.39
N THR A 248 -3.81 33.03 -4.56
CA THR A 248 -4.94 33.97 -4.69
C THR A 248 -6.23 33.16 -4.84
N VAL A 249 -7.21 33.43 -3.97
CA VAL A 249 -8.54 32.82 -4.01
C VAL A 249 -9.56 33.91 -4.36
N GLU A 250 -10.35 33.69 -5.41
CA GLU A 250 -11.44 34.58 -5.84
C GLU A 250 -12.67 33.70 -6.12
N ASP A 251 -13.80 34.05 -5.53
CA ASP A 251 -15.06 33.31 -5.69
C ASP A 251 -14.94 31.79 -5.41
N GLY A 252 -14.14 31.42 -4.40
CA GLY A 252 -13.91 30.02 -4.01
C GLY A 252 -13.02 29.22 -4.96
N LYS A 253 -12.23 29.90 -5.81
CA LYS A 253 -11.32 29.27 -6.78
C LYS A 253 -9.91 29.83 -6.69
N LEU A 254 -8.92 28.97 -6.94
CA LEU A 254 -7.53 29.38 -7.06
C LEU A 254 -7.30 30.07 -8.42
N THR A 255 -6.96 31.35 -8.41
CA THR A 255 -6.74 32.13 -9.62
C THR A 255 -5.27 32.40 -9.91
N ALA A 256 -4.40 32.36 -8.89
CA ALA A 256 -2.96 32.51 -9.06
C ALA A 256 -2.19 31.69 -8.01
N ALA A 257 -1.06 31.13 -8.43
CA ALA A 257 -0.10 30.47 -7.55
C ALA A 257 1.03 31.42 -7.15
N PRO A 258 1.57 31.34 -5.92
CA PRO A 258 2.75 32.09 -5.53
C PRO A 258 4.00 31.58 -6.28
N ALA A 259 5.08 32.39 -6.26
CA ALA A 259 6.32 32.03 -6.91
C ALA A 259 6.87 30.68 -6.43
N GLY A 260 7.22 29.81 -7.36
CA GLY A 260 7.74 28.46 -7.10
C GLY A 260 6.66 27.39 -6.83
N ALA A 261 5.38 27.78 -6.78
CA ALA A 261 4.26 26.84 -6.74
C ALA A 261 3.53 26.77 -8.09
N LYS A 262 2.59 25.85 -8.23
CA LYS A 262 1.84 25.59 -9.47
C LYS A 262 0.34 25.56 -9.19
N LEU A 263 -0.47 25.82 -10.22
CA LEU A 263 -1.91 25.59 -10.19
C LEU A 263 -2.31 24.17 -10.59
N SER A 264 -1.36 23.35 -11.06
CA SER A 264 -1.61 21.96 -11.46
C SER A 264 -0.45 21.08 -11.04
N TYR A 265 -0.75 19.92 -10.49
CA TYR A 265 0.21 18.91 -10.08
C TYR A 265 -0.16 17.57 -10.70
N GLU A 266 0.85 16.80 -11.10
CA GLU A 266 0.65 15.45 -11.61
C GLU A 266 0.50 14.44 -10.47
N VAL A 267 -0.44 13.53 -10.62
CA VAL A 267 -0.67 12.42 -9.70
C VAL A 267 -0.31 11.11 -10.40
N MET A 268 0.57 10.32 -9.80
CA MET A 268 0.92 8.99 -10.28
C MET A 268 0.14 7.93 -9.51
N ILE A 269 -0.58 7.07 -10.24
CA ILE A 269 -1.33 5.96 -9.68
C ILE A 269 -0.75 4.66 -10.22
N GLY A 270 -0.46 3.69 -9.34
CA GLY A 270 -0.02 2.36 -9.71
C GLY A 270 -1.10 1.52 -10.42
N GLY A 271 -0.80 0.26 -10.70
CA GLY A 271 -1.78 -0.67 -11.26
C GLY A 271 -2.20 -0.40 -12.71
N GLY A 272 -1.41 0.36 -13.47
CA GLY A 272 -1.73 0.71 -14.86
C GLY A 272 -2.85 1.74 -15.01
N GLY A 273 -3.22 2.46 -13.94
CA GLY A 273 -4.26 3.50 -13.95
C GLY A 273 -5.68 2.96 -14.19
N LYS A 274 -5.92 1.69 -13.93
CA LYS A 274 -7.25 1.08 -14.04
C LYS A 274 -8.07 1.36 -12.79
N GLY A 275 -9.37 1.60 -12.99
CA GLY A 275 -10.30 2.05 -11.94
C GLY A 275 -10.70 1.03 -10.87
N ASP A 276 -10.02 -0.09 -10.79
CA ASP A 276 -10.26 -1.19 -9.85
C ASP A 276 -9.49 -1.08 -8.53
N HIS A 277 -8.72 0.00 -8.34
CA HIS A 277 -7.97 0.26 -7.11
C HIS A 277 -8.55 1.47 -6.36
N PRO A 278 -8.75 1.41 -5.03
CA PRO A 278 -9.38 2.50 -4.28
C PRO A 278 -8.64 3.84 -4.40
N SER A 279 -7.30 3.83 -4.54
CA SER A 279 -6.53 5.05 -4.77
C SER A 279 -6.94 5.78 -6.05
N PHE A 280 -7.42 5.07 -7.09
CA PHE A 280 -7.93 5.70 -8.30
C PHE A 280 -9.19 6.51 -7.99
N GLY A 281 -10.17 5.93 -7.28
CA GLY A 281 -11.39 6.61 -6.88
C GLY A 281 -11.12 7.83 -6.00
N ILE A 282 -10.24 7.68 -4.99
CA ILE A 282 -9.86 8.78 -4.09
C ILE A 282 -9.25 9.94 -4.87
N LEU A 283 -8.24 9.65 -5.70
CA LEU A 283 -7.48 10.69 -6.39
C LEU A 283 -8.26 11.33 -7.53
N THR A 284 -9.16 10.58 -8.19
CA THR A 284 -10.09 11.15 -9.19
C THR A 284 -11.05 12.12 -8.53
N ALA A 285 -11.75 11.72 -7.48
CA ALA A 285 -12.69 12.57 -6.76
C ALA A 285 -12.00 13.82 -6.17
N ALA A 286 -10.84 13.65 -5.53
CA ALA A 286 -10.06 14.78 -5.02
C ALA A 286 -9.57 15.72 -6.13
N SER A 287 -9.20 15.19 -7.31
CA SER A 287 -8.75 16.01 -8.45
C SER A 287 -9.89 16.77 -9.13
N GLU A 288 -11.10 16.25 -9.08
CA GLU A 288 -12.30 16.96 -9.58
C GLU A 288 -12.73 18.10 -8.64
N ALA A 289 -12.42 17.96 -7.35
CA ALA A 289 -12.74 18.94 -6.31
C ALA A 289 -11.71 20.08 -6.21
N LEU A 290 -10.43 19.79 -6.53
CA LEU A 290 -9.30 20.75 -6.52
C LEU A 290 -9.20 21.53 -7.83
#